data_51ecdce345ee7a041414f3aea92ba098
#
_entry.id   51ecdce345ee7a041414f3aea92ba098
#
_cell.length_a   1.000
_cell.length_b   1.000
_cell.length_c   1.000
_cell.angle_alpha   90.00
_cell.angle_beta   90.00
_cell.angle_gamma   90.00
#
_symmetry.space_group_name_H-M   'P 1'
#
loop_
_entity.id
_entity.type
_entity.pdbx_description
1 polymer ?
#
loop_
_entity_poly.entity_id
_entity_poly.type
_entity_poly.pdbx_seq_one_letter_code
_entity_poly.pdbx_strand_id
1 'polypeptide(L)'
;MVLNTLGILLPSISADLDLSPSQQGLLGSASHWGNIALAIPLSWATSRLSPKWLTAATLTMATGCLFLQSFAPVFFVLLVGRLLFGISNIAQMPARVLLTRQWFPPKEVILVNGLSNVLFGLVVGGGLVAAPVVLDLTDGDWRITLRVFGLYFAGITVLWTILGRERTNQADQDVVMPQGLDVVKGALGHRDLWIGGLGFVGSTLSFGAFLAFYPTLMLEEFGISLRLTGGILALGVVVGGIGGMAIAWAASTFGRQGAFLQVLGVLMIGTNVGMVLTGSVPALFVLSFFNGVAWAFFPILVTVPFHLPGIRPRELAVAFAFTMMMTSVGTSLGPLITGFLQEALDDLKMALFLISFTSISLVIAGGTLRFREPRQPAES
;
A
#
# COMPACT_ATOMS: atom_id res chain seq x y z
N MET A 1 -9.03 -2.75 1.63
CA MET A 1 -9.90 -2.24 2.69
C MET A 1 -9.36 -2.64 4.06
N VAL A 2 -9.62 -3.82 4.59
CA VAL A 2 -9.32 -4.24 5.99
C VAL A 2 -7.83 -4.18 6.35
N LEU A 3 -6.94 -4.33 5.39
CA LEU A 3 -5.48 -4.24 5.64
C LEU A 3 -5.10 -2.87 6.24
N ASN A 4 -5.74 -1.82 5.78
CA ASN A 4 -5.45 -0.43 6.13
C ASN A 4 -6.33 0.12 7.27
N THR A 5 -7.31 -0.65 7.77
CA THR A 5 -8.19 -0.22 8.88
C THR A 5 -7.66 -0.61 10.25
N LEU A 6 -6.53 -1.33 10.32
CA LEU A 6 -5.95 -1.74 11.60
C LEU A 6 -5.70 -0.56 12.54
N GLY A 7 -5.15 0.55 12.02
CA GLY A 7 -4.86 1.72 12.83
C GLY A 7 -6.09 2.30 13.55
N ILE A 8 -7.27 2.19 12.94
CA ILE A 8 -8.54 2.58 13.58
C ILE A 8 -8.90 1.65 14.75
N LEU A 9 -8.60 0.36 14.62
CA LEU A 9 -8.90 -0.65 15.65
C LEU A 9 -7.78 -0.75 16.70
N LEU A 10 -6.60 -0.21 16.41
CA LEU A 10 -5.40 -0.39 17.22
C LEU A 10 -5.57 0.09 18.68
N PRO A 11 -6.20 1.25 18.97
CA PRO A 11 -6.45 1.66 20.36
C PRO A 11 -7.26 0.63 21.14
N SER A 12 -8.36 0.12 20.57
CA SER A 12 -9.21 -0.89 21.21
C SER A 12 -8.50 -2.23 21.39
N ILE A 13 -7.71 -2.65 20.38
CA ILE A 13 -6.90 -3.89 20.44
C ILE A 13 -5.82 -3.77 21.51
N SER A 14 -5.15 -2.61 21.56
CA SER A 14 -4.06 -2.36 22.50
C SER A 14 -4.56 -2.35 23.95
N ALA A 15 -5.71 -1.72 24.20
CA ALA A 15 -6.32 -1.68 25.52
C ALA A 15 -6.79 -3.06 26.01
N ASP A 16 -7.29 -3.91 25.08
CA ASP A 16 -7.84 -5.22 25.43
C ASP A 16 -6.75 -6.29 25.63
N LEU A 17 -5.66 -6.22 24.85
CA LEU A 17 -4.56 -7.20 24.91
C LEU A 17 -3.31 -6.69 25.63
N ASP A 18 -3.37 -5.49 26.22
CA ASP A 18 -2.25 -4.83 26.92
C ASP A 18 -0.95 -4.79 26.09
N LEU A 19 -1.06 -4.27 24.86
CA LEU A 19 0.05 -4.29 23.91
C LEU A 19 1.05 -3.18 24.15
N SER A 20 2.34 -3.54 24.23
CA SER A 20 3.41 -2.54 24.20
C SER A 20 3.48 -1.81 22.83
N PRO A 21 4.05 -0.60 22.76
CA PRO A 21 4.20 0.14 21.50
C PRO A 21 4.94 -0.65 20.41
N SER A 22 5.96 -1.42 20.77
CA SER A 22 6.67 -2.29 19.83
C SER A 22 5.79 -3.42 19.29
N GLN A 23 4.93 -4.02 20.11
CA GLN A 23 3.96 -5.02 19.69
C GLN A 23 2.90 -4.43 18.73
N GLN A 24 2.44 -3.21 18.98
CA GLN A 24 1.55 -2.48 18.07
C GLN A 24 2.23 -2.27 16.71
N GLY A 25 3.51 -1.87 16.71
CA GLY A 25 4.32 -1.71 15.50
C GLY A 25 4.50 -3.03 14.73
N LEU A 26 4.78 -4.14 15.43
CA LEU A 26 4.86 -5.48 14.85
C LEU A 26 3.54 -5.89 14.20
N LEU A 27 2.42 -5.62 14.85
CA LEU A 27 1.09 -5.94 14.34
C LEU A 27 0.76 -5.14 13.07
N GLY A 28 1.13 -3.85 13.04
CA GLY A 28 0.98 -2.98 11.88
C GLY A 28 1.80 -3.43 10.68
N SER A 29 3.01 -3.95 10.92
CA SER A 29 3.96 -4.37 9.89
C SER A 29 3.70 -5.77 9.33
N ALA A 30 3.16 -6.68 10.14
CA ALA A 30 3.09 -8.12 9.86
C ALA A 30 2.41 -8.48 8.53
N SER A 31 1.37 -7.74 8.14
CA SER A 31 0.67 -7.98 6.88
C SER A 31 1.49 -7.72 5.61
N HIS A 32 2.62 -7.02 5.73
CA HIS A 32 3.51 -6.73 4.61
C HIS A 32 4.71 -7.69 4.50
N TRP A 33 5.03 -8.44 5.58
CA TRP A 33 6.18 -9.36 5.58
C TRP A 33 6.06 -10.46 4.53
N GLY A 34 4.83 -10.94 4.32
CA GLY A 34 4.56 -11.91 3.28
C GLY A 34 4.97 -11.41 1.90
N ASN A 35 4.65 -10.16 1.57
CA ASN A 35 5.04 -9.54 0.29
C ASN A 35 6.55 -9.48 0.11
N ILE A 36 7.29 -9.19 1.17
CA ILE A 36 8.75 -9.08 1.11
C ILE A 36 9.38 -10.47 0.88
N ALA A 37 8.92 -11.49 1.60
CA ALA A 37 9.53 -12.81 1.60
C ALA A 37 9.01 -13.74 0.48
N LEU A 38 7.72 -13.65 0.15
CA LEU A 38 7.03 -14.67 -0.65
C LEU A 38 6.53 -14.17 -2.00
N ALA A 39 6.67 -12.87 -2.34
CA ALA A 39 6.15 -12.33 -3.60
C ALA A 39 6.64 -13.10 -4.84
N ILE A 40 7.93 -13.39 -4.92
CA ILE A 40 8.53 -14.12 -6.06
C ILE A 40 8.13 -15.60 -6.06
N PRO A 41 8.36 -16.39 -4.98
CA PRO A 41 7.99 -17.80 -4.95
C PRO A 41 6.49 -18.03 -5.17
N LEU A 42 5.65 -17.19 -4.57
CA LEU A 42 4.21 -17.35 -4.64
C LEU A 42 3.67 -16.94 -6.02
N SER A 43 4.23 -15.91 -6.65
CA SER A 43 3.88 -15.55 -8.03
C SER A 43 4.17 -16.68 -8.99
N TRP A 44 5.30 -17.38 -8.83
CA TRP A 44 5.65 -18.55 -9.64
C TRP A 44 4.68 -19.72 -9.40
N ALA A 45 4.37 -20.04 -8.14
CA ALA A 45 3.44 -21.11 -7.80
C ALA A 45 2.02 -20.83 -8.33
N THR A 46 1.57 -19.58 -8.23
CA THR A 46 0.22 -19.15 -8.62
C THR A 46 0.04 -18.96 -10.13
N SER A 47 1.13 -18.76 -10.89
CA SER A 47 1.06 -18.64 -12.36
C SER A 47 0.50 -19.90 -13.07
N ARG A 48 0.49 -21.05 -12.38
CA ARG A 48 -0.04 -22.32 -12.87
C ARG A 48 -1.51 -22.56 -12.50
N LEU A 49 -2.09 -21.70 -11.69
CA LEU A 49 -3.45 -21.82 -11.22
C LEU A 49 -4.39 -20.93 -12.07
N SER A 50 -5.62 -21.38 -12.25
CA SER A 50 -6.62 -20.55 -12.92
C SER A 50 -6.91 -19.29 -12.10
N PRO A 51 -7.00 -18.10 -12.72
CA PRO A 51 -7.23 -16.83 -12.02
C PRO A 51 -8.50 -16.81 -11.18
N LYS A 52 -9.56 -17.48 -11.64
CA LYS A 52 -10.83 -17.58 -10.91
C LYS A 52 -10.66 -18.31 -9.58
N TRP A 53 -10.07 -19.52 -9.61
CA TRP A 53 -9.91 -20.33 -8.41
C TRP A 53 -8.83 -19.77 -7.49
N LEU A 54 -7.79 -19.15 -8.06
CA LEU A 54 -6.78 -18.44 -7.28
C LEU A 54 -7.41 -17.29 -6.49
N THR A 55 -8.26 -16.48 -7.13
CA THR A 55 -8.99 -15.39 -6.44
C THR A 55 -9.94 -15.96 -5.38
N ALA A 56 -10.69 -17.04 -5.67
CA ALA A 56 -11.57 -17.68 -4.70
C ALA A 56 -10.79 -18.19 -3.47
N ALA A 57 -9.67 -18.88 -3.69
CA ALA A 57 -8.83 -19.41 -2.62
C ALA A 57 -8.25 -18.30 -1.74
N THR A 58 -7.75 -17.21 -2.34
CA THR A 58 -7.20 -16.06 -1.59
C THR A 58 -8.26 -15.31 -0.81
N LEU A 59 -9.46 -15.12 -1.36
CA LEU A 59 -10.60 -14.53 -0.64
C LEU A 59 -11.06 -15.42 0.52
N THR A 60 -11.14 -16.74 0.31
CA THR A 60 -11.47 -17.70 1.37
C THR A 60 -10.42 -17.68 2.49
N MET A 61 -9.14 -17.69 2.13
CA MET A 61 -8.04 -17.56 3.10
C MET A 61 -8.11 -16.23 3.86
N ALA A 62 -8.34 -15.12 3.17
CA ALA A 62 -8.47 -13.80 3.81
C ALA A 62 -9.66 -13.78 4.79
N THR A 63 -10.80 -14.35 4.41
CA THR A 63 -11.97 -14.50 5.26
C THR A 63 -11.65 -15.32 6.52
N GLY A 64 -11.03 -16.49 6.36
CA GLY A 64 -10.60 -17.34 7.48
C GLY A 64 -9.63 -16.63 8.42
N CYS A 65 -8.67 -15.85 7.86
CA CYS A 65 -7.75 -15.06 8.66
C CYS A 65 -8.44 -13.93 9.46
N LEU A 66 -9.49 -13.31 8.93
CA LEU A 66 -10.27 -12.30 9.68
C LEU A 66 -11.01 -12.94 10.85
N PHE A 67 -11.61 -14.12 10.67
CA PHE A 67 -12.21 -14.85 11.77
C PHE A 67 -11.16 -15.31 12.78
N LEU A 68 -10.01 -15.83 12.34
CA LEU A 68 -8.90 -16.19 13.22
C LEU A 68 -8.47 -15.00 14.10
N GLN A 69 -8.30 -13.82 13.49
CA GLN A 69 -7.96 -12.60 14.22
C GLN A 69 -9.07 -12.20 15.21
N SER A 70 -10.35 -12.35 14.84
CA SER A 70 -11.47 -11.99 15.71
C SER A 70 -11.61 -12.90 16.94
N PHE A 71 -11.07 -14.09 16.89
CA PHE A 71 -11.03 -15.03 18.03
C PHE A 71 -9.69 -15.04 18.76
N ALA A 72 -8.76 -14.13 18.42
CA ALA A 72 -7.44 -14.11 19.04
C ALA A 72 -7.50 -13.79 20.53
N PRO A 73 -7.10 -14.71 21.42
CA PRO A 73 -7.07 -14.47 22.86
C PRO A 73 -5.79 -13.76 23.32
N VAL A 74 -4.74 -13.78 22.48
CA VAL A 74 -3.41 -13.24 22.79
C VAL A 74 -2.77 -12.63 21.56
N PHE A 75 -1.82 -11.72 21.78
CA PHE A 75 -1.07 -11.01 20.74
C PHE A 75 -0.52 -11.94 19.63
N PHE A 76 0.07 -13.10 20.01
CA PHE A 76 0.71 -14.00 19.05
C PHE A 76 -0.28 -14.56 18.01
N VAL A 77 -1.48 -14.94 18.41
CA VAL A 77 -2.52 -15.45 17.50
C VAL A 77 -2.98 -14.36 16.56
N LEU A 78 -3.13 -13.13 17.06
CA LEU A 78 -3.48 -11.97 16.24
C LEU A 78 -2.38 -11.67 15.22
N LEU A 79 -1.10 -11.70 15.63
CA LEU A 79 0.07 -11.49 14.77
C LEU A 79 0.13 -12.52 13.64
N VAL A 80 -0.04 -13.80 13.96
CA VAL A 80 -0.08 -14.87 12.95
C VAL A 80 -1.26 -14.69 12.00
N GLY A 81 -2.43 -14.35 12.51
CA GLY A 81 -3.61 -14.05 11.69
C GLY A 81 -3.36 -12.87 10.72
N ARG A 82 -2.65 -11.83 11.17
CA ARG A 82 -2.24 -10.68 10.33
C ARG A 82 -1.24 -11.07 9.26
N LEU A 83 -0.23 -11.86 9.61
CA LEU A 83 0.75 -12.37 8.65
C LEU A 83 0.09 -13.19 7.55
N LEU A 84 -0.76 -14.16 7.93
CA LEU A 84 -1.49 -15.01 6.98
C LEU A 84 -2.45 -14.20 6.11
N PHE A 85 -3.11 -13.18 6.68
CA PHE A 85 -3.93 -12.25 5.91
C PHE A 85 -3.13 -11.49 4.88
N GLY A 86 -1.91 -11.04 5.22
CA GLY A 86 -0.98 -10.42 4.28
C GLY A 86 -0.59 -11.36 3.13
N ILE A 87 -0.28 -12.63 3.45
CA ILE A 87 0.05 -13.66 2.45
C ILE A 87 -1.12 -13.87 1.48
N SER A 88 -2.36 -13.89 1.95
CA SER A 88 -3.54 -14.04 1.09
C SER A 88 -3.65 -12.95 0.02
N ASN A 89 -3.16 -11.75 0.29
CA ASN A 89 -3.21 -10.61 -0.65
C ASN A 89 -2.17 -10.70 -1.78
N ILE A 90 -1.06 -11.42 -1.60
CA ILE A 90 0.03 -11.50 -2.59
C ILE A 90 -0.46 -12.12 -3.90
N ALA A 91 -1.20 -13.21 -3.80
CA ALA A 91 -1.66 -13.96 -4.96
C ALA A 91 -2.80 -13.26 -5.74
N GLN A 92 -3.40 -12.21 -5.19
CA GLN A 92 -4.44 -11.44 -5.88
C GLN A 92 -3.88 -10.62 -7.06
N MET A 93 -2.63 -10.14 -6.97
CA MET A 93 -2.03 -9.33 -8.05
C MET A 93 -1.86 -10.10 -9.37
N PRO A 94 -1.25 -11.30 -9.39
CA PRO A 94 -1.18 -12.11 -10.62
C PRO A 94 -2.56 -12.44 -11.18
N ALA A 95 -3.51 -12.85 -10.32
CA ALA A 95 -4.87 -13.17 -10.74
C ALA A 95 -5.55 -11.98 -11.42
N ARG A 96 -5.42 -10.78 -10.85
CA ARG A 96 -5.97 -9.54 -11.42
C ARG A 96 -5.38 -9.23 -12.78
N VAL A 97 -4.05 -9.33 -12.95
CA VAL A 97 -3.38 -9.08 -14.24
C VAL A 97 -3.88 -10.05 -15.31
N LEU A 98 -3.98 -11.34 -14.98
CA LEU A 98 -4.48 -12.37 -15.91
C LEU A 98 -5.95 -12.12 -16.29
N LEU A 99 -6.83 -11.87 -15.31
CA LEU A 99 -8.24 -11.54 -15.57
C LEU A 99 -8.38 -10.28 -16.43
N THR A 100 -7.60 -9.24 -16.17
CA THR A 100 -7.65 -8.02 -16.99
C THR A 100 -7.29 -8.31 -18.45
N ARG A 101 -6.27 -9.12 -18.70
CA ARG A 101 -5.89 -9.52 -20.07
C ARG A 101 -6.92 -10.43 -20.77
N GLN A 102 -7.60 -11.28 -20.01
CA GLN A 102 -8.64 -12.17 -20.55
C GLN A 102 -9.89 -11.44 -21.01
N TRP A 103 -10.25 -10.35 -20.33
CA TRP A 103 -11.52 -9.66 -20.55
C TRP A 103 -11.39 -8.38 -21.37
N PHE A 104 -10.23 -7.73 -21.37
CA PHE A 104 -10.03 -6.44 -22.01
C PHE A 104 -8.95 -6.48 -23.08
N PRO A 105 -9.18 -5.90 -24.26
CA PRO A 105 -8.16 -5.79 -25.31
C PRO A 105 -7.00 -4.89 -24.85
N PRO A 106 -5.77 -5.06 -25.40
CA PRO A 106 -4.57 -4.33 -24.96
C PRO A 106 -4.74 -2.80 -24.90
N LYS A 107 -5.52 -2.23 -25.82
CA LYS A 107 -5.82 -0.78 -25.87
C LYS A 107 -6.62 -0.27 -24.68
N GLU A 108 -7.40 -1.11 -24.02
CA GLU A 108 -8.26 -0.77 -22.89
C GLU A 108 -7.58 -1.03 -21.53
N VAL A 109 -6.51 -1.83 -21.50
CA VAL A 109 -5.80 -2.20 -20.26
C VAL A 109 -5.33 -0.98 -19.48
N ILE A 110 -4.88 0.08 -20.16
CA ILE A 110 -4.44 1.32 -19.52
C ILE A 110 -5.62 1.99 -18.78
N LEU A 111 -6.77 2.09 -19.43
CA LEU A 111 -7.99 2.65 -18.83
C LEU A 111 -8.48 1.82 -17.63
N VAL A 112 -8.50 0.49 -17.78
CA VAL A 112 -8.89 -0.45 -16.71
C VAL A 112 -7.96 -0.35 -15.50
N ASN A 113 -6.65 -0.24 -15.73
CA ASN A 113 -5.69 -0.03 -14.64
C ASN A 113 -5.87 1.34 -13.97
N GLY A 114 -6.12 2.40 -14.74
CA GLY A 114 -6.43 3.72 -14.19
C GLY A 114 -7.68 3.71 -13.31
N LEU A 115 -8.78 3.14 -13.83
CA LEU A 115 -10.03 2.98 -13.08
C LEU A 115 -9.84 2.12 -11.81
N SER A 116 -9.03 1.07 -11.92
CA SER A 116 -8.69 0.22 -10.77
C SER A 116 -7.96 0.98 -9.65
N ASN A 117 -7.10 1.94 -9.98
CA ASN A 117 -6.43 2.77 -8.97
C ASN A 117 -7.41 3.73 -8.28
N VAL A 118 -8.34 4.32 -9.04
CA VAL A 118 -9.41 5.14 -8.46
C VAL A 118 -10.28 4.30 -7.52
N LEU A 119 -10.71 3.11 -7.96
CA LEU A 119 -11.49 2.17 -7.14
C LEU A 119 -10.71 1.72 -5.90
N PHE A 120 -9.41 1.50 -6.01
CA PHE A 120 -8.56 1.19 -4.85
C PHE A 120 -8.62 2.32 -3.81
N GLY A 121 -8.45 3.58 -4.22
CA GLY A 121 -8.55 4.73 -3.33
C GLY A 121 -9.92 4.84 -2.65
N LEU A 122 -11.01 4.67 -3.43
CA LEU A 122 -12.38 4.68 -2.90
C LEU A 122 -12.66 3.55 -1.92
N VAL A 123 -12.19 2.33 -2.22
CA VAL A 123 -12.38 1.15 -1.34
C VAL A 123 -11.58 1.26 -0.06
N VAL A 124 -10.34 1.76 -0.14
CA VAL A 124 -9.51 1.99 1.06
C VAL A 124 -10.08 3.13 1.89
N GLY A 125 -10.40 4.27 1.28
CA GLY A 125 -11.03 5.40 1.96
C GLY A 125 -12.37 5.04 2.58
N GLY A 126 -13.23 4.31 1.84
CA GLY A 126 -14.48 3.78 2.36
C GLY A 126 -14.29 2.86 3.57
N GLY A 127 -13.22 2.07 3.57
CA GLY A 127 -12.85 1.25 4.72
C GLY A 127 -12.45 2.07 5.96
N LEU A 128 -11.69 3.14 5.75
CA LEU A 128 -11.28 4.04 6.83
C LEU A 128 -12.46 4.80 7.46
N VAL A 129 -13.50 5.10 6.66
CA VAL A 129 -14.75 5.68 7.17
C VAL A 129 -15.65 4.62 7.82
N ALA A 130 -15.74 3.45 7.23
CA ALA A 130 -16.64 2.38 7.72
C ALA A 130 -16.13 1.74 9.02
N ALA A 131 -14.80 1.58 9.19
CA ALA A 131 -14.24 0.91 10.34
C ALA A 131 -14.63 1.54 11.69
N PRO A 132 -14.48 2.87 11.91
CA PRO A 132 -14.88 3.48 13.17
C PRO A 132 -16.42 3.45 13.36
N VAL A 133 -17.21 3.54 12.28
CA VAL A 133 -18.67 3.43 12.36
C VAL A 133 -19.10 2.05 12.85
N VAL A 134 -18.47 0.99 12.29
CA VAL A 134 -18.76 -0.38 12.73
C VAL A 134 -18.29 -0.59 14.16
N LEU A 135 -17.11 -0.05 14.52
CA LEU A 135 -16.57 -0.12 15.87
C LEU A 135 -17.53 0.56 16.90
N ASP A 136 -18.06 1.73 16.57
CA ASP A 136 -19.06 2.42 17.41
C ASP A 136 -20.37 1.60 17.54
N LEU A 137 -20.85 0.99 16.44
CA LEU A 137 -22.04 0.14 16.44
C LEU A 137 -21.87 -1.17 17.20
N THR A 138 -20.64 -1.57 17.48
CA THR A 138 -20.28 -2.77 18.25
C THR A 138 -19.76 -2.42 19.65
N ASP A 139 -20.12 -1.27 20.18
CA ASP A 139 -19.74 -0.80 21.52
C ASP A 139 -18.22 -0.82 21.77
N GLY A 140 -17.42 -0.57 20.73
CA GLY A 140 -15.97 -0.55 20.79
C GLY A 140 -15.32 -1.94 20.73
N ASP A 141 -16.10 -3.01 20.52
CA ASP A 141 -15.58 -4.39 20.40
C ASP A 141 -14.93 -4.60 19.03
N TRP A 142 -13.59 -4.57 19.00
CA TRP A 142 -12.81 -4.81 17.80
C TRP A 142 -12.96 -6.24 17.26
N ARG A 143 -13.24 -7.23 18.13
CA ARG A 143 -13.45 -8.62 17.70
C ARG A 143 -14.73 -8.77 16.90
N ILE A 144 -15.82 -8.15 17.37
CA ILE A 144 -17.08 -8.14 16.62
C ILE A 144 -16.91 -7.35 15.32
N THR A 145 -16.21 -6.23 15.35
CA THR A 145 -15.88 -5.43 14.15
C THR A 145 -15.15 -6.28 13.10
N LEU A 146 -14.14 -7.06 13.50
CA LEU A 146 -13.44 -7.98 12.59
C LEU A 146 -14.34 -9.10 12.06
N ARG A 147 -15.31 -9.60 12.86
CA ARG A 147 -16.31 -10.58 12.40
C ARG A 147 -17.22 -9.98 11.33
N VAL A 148 -17.69 -8.75 11.52
CA VAL A 148 -18.49 -8.03 10.51
C VAL A 148 -17.71 -7.90 9.20
N PHE A 149 -16.42 -7.52 9.24
CA PHE A 149 -15.58 -7.52 8.06
C PHE A 149 -15.35 -8.93 7.49
N GLY A 150 -15.22 -9.93 8.33
CA GLY A 150 -15.13 -11.34 7.93
C GLY A 150 -16.38 -11.80 7.17
N LEU A 151 -17.57 -11.46 7.66
CA LEU A 151 -18.84 -11.75 6.98
C LEU A 151 -18.97 -11.01 5.64
N TYR A 152 -18.54 -9.75 5.57
CA TYR A 152 -18.48 -9.00 4.32
C TYR A 152 -17.56 -9.69 3.28
N PHE A 153 -16.35 -10.13 3.70
CA PHE A 153 -15.45 -10.88 2.83
C PHE A 153 -16.02 -12.25 2.44
N ALA A 154 -16.69 -12.94 3.36
CA ALA A 154 -17.40 -14.19 3.06
C ALA A 154 -18.48 -13.99 1.98
N GLY A 155 -19.26 -12.93 2.09
CA GLY A 155 -20.25 -12.56 1.07
C GLY A 155 -19.61 -12.30 -0.30
N ILE A 156 -18.51 -11.55 -0.35
CA ILE A 156 -17.75 -11.33 -1.60
C ILE A 156 -17.20 -12.65 -2.14
N THR A 157 -16.70 -13.53 -1.28
CA THR A 157 -16.15 -14.84 -1.66
C THR A 157 -17.24 -15.70 -2.32
N VAL A 158 -18.43 -15.76 -1.71
CA VAL A 158 -19.58 -16.48 -2.26
C VAL A 158 -20.02 -15.90 -3.60
N LEU A 159 -20.16 -14.57 -3.68
CA LEU A 159 -20.50 -13.90 -4.94
C LEU A 159 -19.47 -14.17 -6.03
N TRP A 160 -18.17 -14.13 -5.70
CA TRP A 160 -17.10 -14.42 -6.65
C TRP A 160 -17.13 -15.87 -7.12
N THR A 161 -17.34 -16.84 -6.23
CA THR A 161 -17.37 -18.25 -6.61
C THR A 161 -18.54 -18.58 -7.54
N ILE A 162 -19.70 -17.94 -7.33
CA ILE A 162 -20.91 -18.14 -8.12
C ILE A 162 -20.84 -17.36 -9.45
N LEU A 163 -20.52 -16.07 -9.39
CA LEU A 163 -20.59 -15.15 -10.54
C LEU A 163 -19.30 -15.01 -11.32
N GLY A 164 -18.15 -15.32 -10.69
CA GLY A 164 -16.83 -15.19 -11.29
C GLY A 164 -16.72 -16.08 -12.53
N ARG A 165 -16.33 -15.49 -13.67
CA ARG A 165 -16.15 -16.19 -14.95
C ARG A 165 -14.71 -15.99 -15.44
N GLU A 166 -14.19 -17.02 -16.06
CA GLU A 166 -12.88 -17.06 -16.66
C GLU A 166 -13.03 -17.30 -18.17
N ARG A 167 -12.23 -16.62 -18.97
CA ARG A 167 -12.12 -16.88 -20.40
C ARG A 167 -10.81 -17.62 -20.65
N THR A 168 -10.87 -18.84 -21.12
CA THR A 168 -9.70 -19.64 -21.44
C THR A 168 -9.18 -19.21 -22.82
N ASN A 169 -8.16 -18.37 -22.85
CA ASN A 169 -7.38 -18.13 -24.07
C ASN A 169 -6.07 -18.90 -23.95
N GLN A 170 -5.81 -19.82 -24.89
CA GLN A 170 -4.56 -20.61 -24.94
C GLN A 170 -3.29 -19.74 -25.08
N ALA A 171 -3.42 -18.48 -25.51
CA ALA A 171 -2.31 -17.54 -25.66
C ALA A 171 -1.77 -16.95 -24.32
N ASP A 172 -2.45 -17.18 -23.19
CA ASP A 172 -2.05 -16.58 -21.89
C ASP A 172 -1.08 -17.47 -21.08
N GLN A 173 -0.72 -18.66 -21.59
CA GLN A 173 0.19 -19.58 -20.90
C GLN A 173 1.68 -19.19 -20.99
N ASP A 174 2.02 -18.22 -21.83
CA ASP A 174 3.41 -17.81 -22.11
C ASP A 174 3.89 -16.61 -21.27
N VAL A 175 3.33 -16.36 -20.08
CA VAL A 175 3.99 -15.46 -19.12
C VAL A 175 5.18 -16.20 -18.53
N VAL A 176 6.23 -16.33 -19.34
CA VAL A 176 7.52 -16.85 -18.89
C VAL A 176 8.09 -15.85 -17.90
N MET A 177 8.02 -16.19 -16.62
CA MET A 177 8.81 -15.49 -15.60
C MET A 177 10.28 -15.53 -16.03
N PRO A 178 11.01 -14.41 -15.95
CA PRO A 178 12.41 -14.37 -16.32
C PRO A 178 13.18 -15.38 -15.46
N GLN A 179 13.66 -16.45 -16.08
CA GLN A 179 14.48 -17.46 -15.43
C GLN A 179 15.95 -17.11 -15.68
N GLY A 180 16.71 -16.96 -14.63
CA GLY A 180 18.16 -16.79 -14.66
C GLY A 180 18.64 -15.68 -13.71
N LEU A 181 19.66 -16.01 -12.91
CA LEU A 181 20.35 -15.04 -12.04
C LEU A 181 20.93 -13.85 -12.82
N ASP A 182 21.25 -14.04 -14.08
CA ASP A 182 21.83 -12.99 -14.93
C ASP A 182 20.82 -11.88 -15.24
N VAL A 183 19.54 -12.21 -15.39
CA VAL A 183 18.47 -11.22 -15.58
C VAL A 183 18.28 -10.40 -14.31
N VAL A 184 18.31 -11.05 -13.15
CA VAL A 184 18.21 -10.37 -11.84
C VAL A 184 19.42 -9.46 -11.62
N LYS A 185 20.64 -9.96 -11.86
CA LYS A 185 21.87 -9.17 -11.77
C LYS A 185 21.86 -7.98 -12.74
N GLY A 186 21.38 -8.18 -13.97
CA GLY A 186 21.24 -7.12 -14.97
C GLY A 186 20.32 -5.99 -14.47
N ALA A 187 19.12 -6.34 -14.01
CA ALA A 187 18.17 -5.36 -13.48
C ALA A 187 18.73 -4.63 -12.25
N LEU A 188 19.24 -5.37 -11.26
CA LEU A 188 19.76 -4.78 -10.01
C LEU A 188 21.09 -4.03 -10.17
N GLY A 189 21.77 -4.15 -11.31
CA GLY A 189 22.96 -3.39 -11.64
C GLY A 189 22.70 -1.91 -11.91
N HIS A 190 21.45 -1.52 -12.14
CA HIS A 190 21.10 -0.12 -12.41
C HIS A 190 20.99 0.71 -11.14
N ARG A 191 21.89 1.73 -10.98
CA ARG A 191 21.89 2.65 -9.83
C ARG A 191 20.55 3.37 -9.65
N ASP A 192 19.94 3.83 -10.74
CA ASP A 192 18.69 4.60 -10.69
C ASP A 192 17.51 3.77 -10.17
N LEU A 193 17.56 2.44 -10.34
CA LEU A 193 16.57 1.53 -9.75
C LEU A 193 16.62 1.53 -8.21
N TRP A 194 17.83 1.55 -7.64
CA TRP A 194 18.02 1.63 -6.17
C TRP A 194 17.63 2.99 -5.62
N ILE A 195 17.94 4.07 -6.33
CA ILE A 195 17.55 5.43 -5.94
C ILE A 195 16.02 5.56 -5.92
N GLY A 196 15.35 5.10 -6.98
CA GLY A 196 13.88 5.05 -7.03
C GLY A 196 13.28 4.16 -5.94
N GLY A 197 13.87 2.99 -5.70
CA GLY A 197 13.48 2.08 -4.62
C GLY A 197 13.59 2.72 -3.24
N LEU A 198 14.70 3.39 -2.93
CA LEU A 198 14.89 4.11 -1.67
C LEU A 198 13.93 5.30 -1.54
N GLY A 199 13.61 5.98 -2.66
CA GLY A 199 12.56 7.00 -2.71
C GLY A 199 11.20 6.44 -2.28
N PHE A 200 10.85 5.23 -2.72
CA PHE A 200 9.67 4.52 -2.26
C PHE A 200 9.75 4.16 -0.78
N VAL A 201 10.87 3.57 -0.32
CA VAL A 201 11.01 3.13 1.07
C VAL A 201 10.70 4.26 2.04
N GLY A 202 11.33 5.44 1.90
CA GLY A 202 11.14 6.52 2.86
C GLY A 202 9.73 7.11 2.85
N SER A 203 9.12 7.27 1.66
CA SER A 203 7.76 7.81 1.56
C SER A 203 6.68 6.83 2.02
N THR A 204 6.82 5.55 1.67
CA THR A 204 5.86 4.53 2.12
C THR A 204 6.06 4.14 3.58
N LEU A 205 7.26 4.37 4.16
CA LEU A 205 7.52 4.23 5.57
C LEU A 205 6.66 5.23 6.37
N SER A 206 6.70 6.51 6.01
CA SER A 206 5.86 7.50 6.69
C SER A 206 4.36 7.18 6.52
N PHE A 207 3.94 6.73 5.35
CA PHE A 207 2.56 6.31 5.12
C PHE A 207 2.13 5.16 6.03
N GLY A 208 2.90 4.09 6.09
CA GLY A 208 2.59 2.93 6.93
C GLY A 208 2.47 3.33 8.41
N ALA A 209 3.39 4.18 8.88
CA ALA A 209 3.39 4.71 10.25
C ALA A 209 2.12 5.52 10.54
N PHE A 210 1.80 6.49 9.67
CA PHE A 210 0.60 7.32 9.82
C PHE A 210 -0.68 6.48 9.77
N LEU A 211 -0.78 5.56 8.85
CA LEU A 211 -1.97 4.73 8.73
C LEU A 211 -2.18 3.84 9.96
N ALA A 212 -1.10 3.41 10.62
CA ALA A 212 -1.17 2.56 11.81
C ALA A 212 -1.37 3.35 13.11
N PHE A 213 -0.62 4.44 13.33
CA PHE A 213 -0.54 5.09 14.63
C PHE A 213 -1.22 6.46 14.71
N TYR A 214 -1.48 7.09 13.56
CA TYR A 214 -2.12 8.42 13.57
C TYR A 214 -3.52 8.44 14.22
N PRO A 215 -4.38 7.39 14.06
CA PRO A 215 -5.65 7.34 14.81
C PRO A 215 -5.46 7.31 16.31
N THR A 216 -4.45 6.60 16.82
CA THR A 216 -4.10 6.57 18.25
C THR A 216 -3.64 7.96 18.71
N LEU A 217 -2.73 8.62 17.98
CA LEU A 217 -2.29 9.98 18.31
C LEU A 217 -3.45 10.96 18.37
N MET A 218 -4.37 10.91 17.39
CA MET A 218 -5.52 11.83 17.37
C MET A 218 -6.46 11.61 18.55
N LEU A 219 -6.68 10.36 18.93
CA LEU A 219 -7.54 10.01 20.04
C LEU A 219 -6.92 10.39 21.40
N GLU A 220 -5.67 10.02 21.63
CA GLU A 220 -5.00 10.15 22.94
C GLU A 220 -4.49 11.57 23.20
N GLU A 221 -3.88 12.21 22.21
CA GLU A 221 -3.25 13.53 22.39
C GLU A 221 -4.25 14.68 22.18
N PHE A 222 -5.14 14.56 21.20
CA PHE A 222 -6.03 15.66 20.79
C PHE A 222 -7.50 15.43 21.13
N GLY A 223 -7.87 14.24 21.65
CA GLY A 223 -9.27 13.90 21.96
C GLY A 223 -10.17 13.82 20.71
N ILE A 224 -9.59 13.68 19.52
CA ILE A 224 -10.33 13.61 18.25
C ILE A 224 -10.82 12.18 18.05
N SER A 225 -12.12 12.01 17.80
CA SER A 225 -12.73 10.69 17.64
C SER A 225 -12.15 9.92 16.44
N LEU A 226 -12.10 8.59 16.57
CA LEU A 226 -11.67 7.69 15.50
C LEU A 226 -12.50 7.87 14.22
N ARG A 227 -13.79 8.23 14.35
CA ARG A 227 -14.69 8.49 13.22
C ARG A 227 -14.22 9.69 12.40
N LEU A 228 -13.85 10.77 13.06
CA LEU A 228 -13.36 11.97 12.40
C LEU A 228 -11.97 11.73 11.79
N THR A 229 -11.09 11.08 12.53
CA THR A 229 -9.75 10.70 12.04
C THR A 229 -9.82 9.79 10.83
N GLY A 230 -10.73 8.79 10.83
CA GLY A 230 -10.99 7.94 9.67
C GLY A 230 -11.41 8.73 8.44
N GLY A 231 -12.26 9.76 8.61
CA GLY A 231 -12.66 10.68 7.54
C GLY A 231 -11.50 11.53 7.00
N ILE A 232 -10.63 12.04 7.89
CA ILE A 232 -9.44 12.80 7.52
C ILE A 232 -8.47 11.93 6.69
N LEU A 233 -8.15 10.73 7.16
CA LEU A 233 -7.27 9.80 6.44
C LEU A 233 -7.90 9.36 5.10
N ALA A 234 -9.21 9.10 5.09
CA ALA A 234 -9.93 8.72 3.88
C ALA A 234 -9.85 9.80 2.79
N LEU A 235 -9.97 11.07 3.17
CA LEU A 235 -9.81 12.19 2.22
C LEU A 235 -8.45 12.14 1.53
N GLY A 236 -7.37 12.00 2.30
CA GLY A 236 -6.01 11.91 1.75
C GLY A 236 -5.85 10.75 0.76
N VAL A 237 -6.33 9.56 1.13
CA VAL A 237 -6.24 8.36 0.28
C VAL A 237 -7.07 8.52 -1.01
N VAL A 238 -8.27 9.06 -0.93
CA VAL A 238 -9.14 9.29 -2.10
C VAL A 238 -8.53 10.34 -3.03
N VAL A 239 -8.07 11.46 -2.48
CA VAL A 239 -7.39 12.51 -3.25
C VAL A 239 -6.13 11.97 -3.93
N GLY A 240 -5.34 11.15 -3.23
CA GLY A 240 -4.15 10.49 -3.78
C GLY A 240 -4.47 9.56 -4.94
N GLY A 241 -5.54 8.78 -4.81
CA GLY A 241 -6.01 7.88 -5.87
C GLY A 241 -6.48 8.61 -7.13
N ILE A 242 -7.22 9.70 -6.98
CA ILE A 242 -7.78 10.48 -8.10
C ILE A 242 -6.73 11.46 -8.67
N GLY A 243 -6.08 12.23 -7.79
CA GLY A 243 -5.15 13.30 -8.18
C GLY A 243 -3.82 12.80 -8.70
N GLY A 244 -3.38 11.62 -8.24
CA GLY A 244 -2.08 11.05 -8.63
C GLY A 244 -1.92 10.90 -10.14
N MET A 245 -2.98 10.54 -10.85
CA MET A 245 -2.95 10.36 -12.30
C MET A 245 -2.84 11.70 -13.05
N ALA A 246 -3.55 12.74 -12.60
CA ALA A 246 -3.50 14.06 -13.20
C ALA A 246 -2.10 14.70 -13.04
N ILE A 247 -1.49 14.58 -11.87
CA ILE A 247 -0.17 15.14 -11.59
C ILE A 247 0.93 14.37 -12.31
N ALA A 248 0.82 13.03 -12.38
CA ALA A 248 1.76 12.22 -13.15
C ALA A 248 1.71 12.55 -14.64
N TRP A 249 0.52 12.78 -15.19
CA TRP A 249 0.36 13.25 -16.56
C TRP A 249 1.00 14.62 -16.75
N ALA A 250 0.77 15.58 -15.85
CA ALA A 250 1.42 16.88 -15.90
C ALA A 250 2.94 16.77 -15.83
N ALA A 251 3.49 15.96 -14.90
CA ALA A 251 4.92 15.75 -14.74
C ALA A 251 5.57 15.17 -16.01
N SER A 252 4.89 14.25 -16.69
CA SER A 252 5.37 13.68 -17.95
C SER A 252 5.30 14.69 -19.11
N THR A 253 4.22 15.48 -19.17
CA THR A 253 4.00 16.48 -20.23
C THR A 253 5.03 17.62 -20.15
N PHE A 254 5.34 18.09 -18.95
CA PHE A 254 6.34 19.14 -18.73
C PHE A 254 7.79 18.65 -18.73
N GLY A 255 8.03 17.32 -18.77
CA GLY A 255 9.38 16.76 -18.78
C GLY A 255 10.21 17.01 -17.50
N ARG A 256 9.58 17.42 -16.39
CA ARG A 256 10.23 17.81 -15.13
C ARG A 256 9.95 16.86 -13.97
N GLN A 257 9.90 15.56 -14.25
CA GLN A 257 9.53 14.52 -13.26
C GLN A 257 10.35 14.61 -11.96
N GLY A 258 11.66 14.90 -12.05
CA GLY A 258 12.50 15.06 -10.88
C GLY A 258 12.09 16.25 -9.99
N ALA A 259 11.79 17.42 -10.58
CA ALA A 259 11.33 18.58 -9.83
C ALA A 259 9.96 18.33 -9.17
N PHE A 260 9.05 17.63 -9.86
CA PHE A 260 7.77 17.20 -9.26
C PHE A 260 8.01 16.31 -8.02
N LEU A 261 8.90 15.32 -8.10
CA LEU A 261 9.22 14.47 -6.94
C LEU A 261 9.77 15.27 -5.77
N GLN A 262 10.62 16.28 -6.02
CA GLN A 262 11.14 17.15 -4.96
C GLN A 262 10.03 17.93 -4.28
N VAL A 263 9.16 18.58 -5.06
CA VAL A 263 8.03 19.35 -4.53
C VAL A 263 7.08 18.47 -3.74
N LEU A 264 6.73 17.29 -4.28
CA LEU A 264 5.85 16.34 -3.62
C LEU A 264 6.47 15.78 -2.32
N GLY A 265 7.80 15.55 -2.29
CA GLY A 265 8.52 15.13 -1.10
C GLY A 265 8.49 16.19 0.00
N VAL A 266 8.75 17.46 -0.33
CA VAL A 266 8.64 18.59 0.61
C VAL A 266 7.20 18.75 1.11
N LEU A 267 6.23 18.67 0.21
CA LEU A 267 4.81 18.74 0.54
C LEU A 267 4.41 17.62 1.51
N MET A 268 4.89 16.39 1.28
CA MET A 268 4.61 15.25 2.15
C MET A 268 5.19 15.44 3.56
N ILE A 269 6.45 15.92 3.66
CA ILE A 269 7.05 16.24 4.95
C ILE A 269 6.23 17.33 5.66
N GLY A 270 5.95 18.44 4.98
CA GLY A 270 5.23 19.57 5.58
C GLY A 270 3.82 19.19 6.05
N THR A 271 3.09 18.41 5.25
CA THR A 271 1.75 17.95 5.63
C THR A 271 1.77 16.94 6.78
N ASN A 272 2.70 15.97 6.77
CA ASN A 272 2.85 15.01 7.87
C ASN A 272 3.22 15.73 9.17
N VAL A 273 4.20 16.62 9.15
CA VAL A 273 4.59 17.44 10.32
C VAL A 273 3.41 18.28 10.80
N GLY A 274 2.70 18.96 9.90
CA GLY A 274 1.52 19.74 10.24
C GLY A 274 0.42 18.89 10.89
N MET A 275 0.17 17.70 10.38
CA MET A 275 -0.83 16.77 10.94
C MET A 275 -0.46 16.28 12.33
N VAL A 276 0.82 16.11 12.65
CA VAL A 276 1.29 15.70 13.99
C VAL A 276 1.20 16.85 15.00
N LEU A 277 1.39 18.09 14.54
CA LEU A 277 1.49 19.25 15.45
C LEU A 277 0.17 19.94 15.75
N THR A 278 -0.89 19.71 14.94
CA THR A 278 -2.17 20.42 15.12
C THR A 278 -3.32 19.49 15.50
N GLY A 279 -4.17 19.94 16.43
CA GLY A 279 -5.47 19.35 16.73
C GLY A 279 -6.64 20.09 16.07
N SER A 280 -6.38 21.09 15.22
CA SER A 280 -7.43 21.84 14.52
C SER A 280 -8.06 21.02 13.40
N VAL A 281 -9.30 20.58 13.58
CA VAL A 281 -10.02 19.75 12.61
C VAL A 281 -10.06 20.35 11.21
N PRO A 282 -10.38 21.64 10.98
CA PRO A 282 -10.32 22.23 9.65
C PRO A 282 -8.91 22.18 9.04
N ALA A 283 -7.87 22.45 9.82
CA ALA A 283 -6.49 22.37 9.36
C ALA A 283 -6.12 20.93 8.98
N LEU A 284 -6.56 19.93 9.73
CA LEU A 284 -6.32 18.51 9.43
C LEU A 284 -6.94 18.09 8.11
N PHE A 285 -8.15 18.53 7.77
CA PHE A 285 -8.75 18.26 6.45
C PHE A 285 -7.93 18.88 5.30
N VAL A 286 -7.48 20.14 5.48
CA VAL A 286 -6.63 20.82 4.48
C VAL A 286 -5.29 20.09 4.32
N LEU A 287 -4.64 19.76 5.42
CA LEU A 287 -3.36 19.04 5.42
C LEU A 287 -3.51 17.64 4.80
N SER A 288 -4.59 16.92 5.13
CA SER A 288 -4.86 15.60 4.54
C SER A 288 -5.12 15.67 3.04
N PHE A 289 -5.82 16.70 2.56
CA PHE A 289 -6.00 16.95 1.13
C PHE A 289 -4.66 17.12 0.42
N PHE A 290 -3.79 18.00 0.93
CA PHE A 290 -2.47 18.20 0.34
C PHE A 290 -1.53 17.00 0.52
N ASN A 291 -1.67 16.24 1.60
CA ASN A 291 -0.98 14.97 1.78
C ASN A 291 -1.40 13.97 0.68
N GLY A 292 -2.70 13.89 0.39
CA GLY A 292 -3.21 13.13 -0.74
C GLY A 292 -2.60 13.55 -2.08
N VAL A 293 -2.50 14.86 -2.34
CA VAL A 293 -1.81 15.39 -3.53
C VAL A 293 -0.35 14.94 -3.57
N ALA A 294 0.35 14.91 -2.43
CA ALA A 294 1.74 14.46 -2.36
C ALA A 294 1.91 12.99 -2.81
N TRP A 295 0.89 12.15 -2.68
CA TRP A 295 0.89 10.75 -3.17
C TRP A 295 1.02 10.60 -4.68
N ALA A 296 0.89 11.67 -5.44
CA ALA A 296 1.15 11.67 -6.87
C ALA A 296 2.60 11.30 -7.25
N PHE A 297 3.51 11.22 -6.27
CA PHE A 297 4.86 10.67 -6.49
C PHE A 297 4.83 9.21 -6.95
N PHE A 298 3.83 8.44 -6.51
CA PHE A 298 3.77 7.00 -6.74
C PHE A 298 3.79 6.63 -8.23
N PRO A 299 2.87 7.14 -9.09
CA PRO A 299 2.92 6.85 -10.51
C PRO A 299 4.19 7.38 -11.19
N ILE A 300 4.82 8.46 -10.69
CA ILE A 300 6.07 8.98 -11.26
C ILE A 300 7.22 7.99 -10.97
N LEU A 301 7.41 7.57 -9.72
CA LEU A 301 8.48 6.63 -9.36
C LEU A 301 8.29 5.24 -9.97
N VAL A 302 7.06 4.79 -10.16
CA VAL A 302 6.75 3.50 -10.82
C VAL A 302 7.24 3.46 -12.26
N THR A 303 7.43 4.63 -12.91
CA THR A 303 7.96 4.68 -14.29
C THR A 303 9.49 4.57 -14.35
N VAL A 304 10.22 4.68 -13.25
CA VAL A 304 11.70 4.62 -13.24
C VAL A 304 12.26 3.41 -13.99
N PRO A 305 11.73 2.17 -13.83
CA PRO A 305 12.20 1.02 -14.60
C PRO A 305 12.21 1.23 -16.12
N PHE A 306 11.26 2.01 -16.66
CA PHE A 306 11.18 2.25 -18.10
C PHE A 306 12.21 3.26 -18.63
N HIS A 307 12.85 4.03 -17.73
CA HIS A 307 13.86 5.04 -18.08
C HIS A 307 15.30 4.53 -17.90
N LEU A 308 15.47 3.27 -17.46
CA LEU A 308 16.79 2.67 -17.23
C LEU A 308 17.54 2.45 -18.56
N PRO A 309 18.78 2.94 -18.69
CA PRO A 309 19.53 2.83 -19.95
C PRO A 309 19.87 1.37 -20.26
N GLY A 310 19.50 0.89 -21.45
CA GLY A 310 19.88 -0.45 -21.93
C GLY A 310 19.13 -1.61 -21.25
N ILE A 311 18.08 -1.35 -20.48
CA ILE A 311 17.28 -2.40 -19.85
C ILE A 311 16.61 -3.30 -20.90
N ARG A 312 16.73 -4.59 -20.72
CA ARG A 312 16.10 -5.60 -21.60
C ARG A 312 14.64 -5.84 -21.15
N PRO A 313 13.72 -6.27 -22.04
CA PRO A 313 12.33 -6.54 -21.68
C PRO A 313 12.16 -7.53 -20.50
N ARG A 314 13.06 -8.52 -20.39
CA ARG A 314 13.06 -9.49 -19.28
C ARG A 314 13.52 -8.87 -17.97
N GLU A 315 14.49 -7.95 -18.01
CA GLU A 315 15.01 -7.22 -16.85
C GLU A 315 13.98 -6.21 -16.33
N LEU A 316 13.17 -5.63 -17.21
CA LEU A 316 12.12 -4.68 -16.86
C LEU A 316 11.11 -5.27 -15.85
N ALA A 317 10.71 -6.53 -16.06
CA ALA A 317 9.79 -7.22 -15.14
C ALA A 317 10.40 -7.38 -13.74
N VAL A 318 11.71 -7.71 -13.67
CA VAL A 318 12.44 -7.80 -12.39
C VAL A 318 12.57 -6.44 -11.73
N ALA A 319 12.91 -5.39 -12.50
CA ALA A 319 13.01 -4.02 -11.99
C ALA A 319 11.68 -3.52 -11.41
N PHE A 320 10.57 -3.85 -12.07
CA PHE A 320 9.23 -3.52 -11.59
C PHE A 320 8.88 -4.26 -10.29
N ALA A 321 9.18 -5.57 -10.23
CA ALA A 321 8.97 -6.39 -9.03
C ALA A 321 9.82 -5.87 -7.85
N PHE A 322 11.07 -5.49 -8.11
CA PHE A 322 11.94 -4.85 -7.11
C PHE A 322 11.34 -3.55 -6.58
N THR A 323 10.83 -2.68 -7.46
CA THR A 323 10.18 -1.42 -7.06
C THR A 323 8.98 -1.67 -6.14
N MET A 324 8.13 -2.66 -6.46
CA MET A 324 6.99 -3.03 -5.62
C MET A 324 7.43 -3.64 -4.28
N MET A 325 8.50 -4.42 -4.27
CA MET A 325 9.10 -4.96 -3.04
C MET A 325 9.59 -3.82 -2.14
N MET A 326 10.29 -2.81 -2.67
CA MET A 326 10.74 -1.64 -1.91
C MET A 326 9.58 -0.85 -1.30
N THR A 327 8.46 -0.74 -2.01
CA THR A 327 7.21 -0.17 -1.48
C THR A 327 6.72 -0.94 -0.24
N SER A 328 6.72 -2.28 -0.32
CA SER A 328 6.31 -3.14 0.80
C SER A 328 7.28 -3.06 1.97
N VAL A 329 8.59 -2.96 1.70
CA VAL A 329 9.62 -2.75 2.74
C VAL A 329 9.34 -1.46 3.51
N GLY A 330 9.14 -0.34 2.82
CA GLY A 330 8.84 0.93 3.48
C GLY A 330 7.56 0.85 4.31
N THR A 331 6.45 0.38 3.73
CA THR A 331 5.16 0.28 4.43
C THR A 331 5.23 -0.64 5.65
N SER A 332 6.07 -1.68 5.61
CA SER A 332 6.32 -2.57 6.75
C SER A 332 7.19 -1.92 7.83
N LEU A 333 8.26 -1.24 7.44
CA LEU A 333 9.18 -0.59 8.37
C LEU A 333 8.53 0.57 9.12
N GLY A 334 7.55 1.26 8.52
CA GLY A 334 6.87 2.40 9.11
C GLY A 334 6.29 2.10 10.50
N PRO A 335 5.30 1.23 10.62
CA PRO A 335 4.72 0.88 11.91
C PRO A 335 5.76 0.29 12.88
N LEU A 336 6.67 -0.55 12.36
CA LEU A 336 7.69 -1.21 13.18
C LEU A 336 8.60 -0.18 13.85
N ILE A 337 9.18 0.73 13.07
CA ILE A 337 10.08 1.78 13.59
C ILE A 337 9.33 2.75 14.50
N THR A 338 8.07 3.09 14.16
CA THR A 338 7.26 3.99 15.00
C THR A 338 7.01 3.38 16.37
N GLY A 339 6.65 2.08 16.44
CA GLY A 339 6.43 1.40 17.72
C GLY A 339 7.70 1.36 18.58
N PHE A 340 8.86 1.05 17.99
CA PHE A 340 10.13 1.09 18.71
C PHE A 340 10.54 2.50 19.15
N LEU A 341 10.32 3.51 18.31
CA LEU A 341 10.61 4.90 18.66
C LEU A 341 9.69 5.39 19.80
N GLN A 342 8.41 5.06 19.73
CA GLN A 342 7.45 5.38 20.79
C GLN A 342 7.85 4.76 22.12
N GLU A 343 8.28 3.49 22.10
CA GLU A 343 8.73 2.81 23.34
C GLU A 343 10.04 3.42 23.88
N ALA A 344 10.97 3.79 22.99
CA ALA A 344 12.25 4.37 23.36
C ALA A 344 12.16 5.84 23.85
N LEU A 345 11.20 6.61 23.31
CA LEU A 345 11.03 8.04 23.61
C LEU A 345 9.91 8.30 24.60
N ASP A 346 9.09 7.29 24.89
CA ASP A 346 7.85 7.38 25.67
C ASP A 346 6.89 8.46 25.12
N ASP A 347 6.93 8.70 23.80
CA ASP A 347 6.17 9.76 23.14
C ASP A 347 5.83 9.38 21.68
N LEU A 348 4.55 9.09 21.43
CA LEU A 348 4.05 8.77 20.08
C LEU A 348 4.12 9.97 19.13
N LYS A 349 3.86 11.17 19.65
CA LYS A 349 3.89 12.40 18.86
C LYS A 349 5.30 12.67 18.31
N MET A 350 6.32 12.54 19.18
CA MET A 350 7.71 12.67 18.78
C MET A 350 8.12 11.58 17.80
N ALA A 351 7.70 10.33 18.01
CA ALA A 351 7.97 9.23 17.09
C ALA A 351 7.43 9.52 15.67
N LEU A 352 6.16 9.92 15.55
CA LEU A 352 5.56 10.28 14.25
C LEU A 352 6.15 11.55 13.64
N PHE A 353 6.54 12.52 14.48
CA PHE A 353 7.24 13.71 14.01
C PHE A 353 8.57 13.35 13.34
N LEU A 354 9.39 12.51 13.94
CA LEU A 354 10.66 12.04 13.36
C LEU A 354 10.44 11.26 12.06
N ILE A 355 9.45 10.37 12.06
CA ILE A 355 9.07 9.57 10.88
C ILE A 355 8.63 10.46 9.70
N SER A 356 8.02 11.62 9.97
CA SER A 356 7.57 12.53 8.91
C SER A 356 8.70 12.97 7.97
N PHE A 357 9.94 13.00 8.46
CA PHE A 357 11.11 13.40 7.66
C PHE A 357 11.64 12.29 6.73
N THR A 358 11.20 11.04 6.87
CA THR A 358 11.68 9.95 6.01
C THR A 358 11.34 10.17 4.53
N SER A 359 10.29 10.95 4.25
CA SER A 359 9.92 11.36 2.89
C SER A 359 10.94 12.26 2.19
N ILE A 360 12.03 12.69 2.88
CA ILE A 360 13.19 13.36 2.28
C ILE A 360 13.83 12.48 1.19
N SER A 361 13.64 11.17 1.27
CA SER A 361 14.04 10.22 0.24
C SER A 361 13.50 10.55 -1.15
N LEU A 362 12.27 11.12 -1.24
CA LEU A 362 11.69 11.61 -2.50
C LEU A 362 12.43 12.84 -3.04
N VAL A 363 12.80 13.74 -2.15
CA VAL A 363 13.53 14.96 -2.53
C VAL A 363 14.90 14.57 -3.09
N ILE A 364 15.59 13.63 -2.44
CA ILE A 364 16.86 13.09 -2.88
C ILE A 364 16.70 12.34 -4.21
N ALA A 365 15.70 11.47 -4.32
CA ALA A 365 15.42 10.74 -5.55
C ALA A 365 15.12 11.69 -6.71
N GLY A 366 14.30 12.72 -6.49
CA GLY A 366 13.97 13.72 -7.51
C GLY A 366 15.17 14.53 -7.98
N GLY A 367 16.15 14.79 -7.09
CA GLY A 367 17.39 15.50 -7.45
C GLY A 367 18.46 14.64 -8.12
N THR A 368 18.37 13.31 -7.98
CA THR A 368 19.43 12.38 -8.44
C THR A 368 19.02 11.51 -9.62
N LEU A 369 17.72 11.22 -9.79
CA LEU A 369 17.21 10.43 -10.91
C LEU A 369 17.31 11.21 -12.23
N ARG A 370 17.75 10.52 -13.27
CA ARG A 370 17.83 11.06 -14.63
C ARG A 370 16.71 10.47 -15.46
N PHE A 371 15.58 11.15 -15.50
CA PHE A 371 14.49 10.79 -16.43
C PHE A 371 14.91 11.18 -17.85
N ARG A 372 15.33 10.20 -18.66
CA ARG A 372 15.62 10.40 -20.08
C ARG A 372 14.33 10.27 -20.87
N GLU A 373 14.11 11.18 -21.81
CA GLU A 373 13.05 10.99 -22.81
C GLU A 373 13.28 9.68 -23.55
N PRO A 374 12.21 8.85 -23.76
CA PRO A 374 12.33 7.68 -24.60
C PRO A 374 12.80 8.16 -25.99
N ARG A 375 13.92 7.61 -26.48
CA ARG A 375 14.32 7.85 -27.87
C ARG A 375 13.15 7.43 -28.75
N GLN A 376 12.55 8.37 -29.48
CA GLN A 376 11.64 8.04 -30.56
C GLN A 376 12.39 7.06 -31.50
N PRO A 377 11.77 5.93 -31.89
CA PRO A 377 12.35 5.09 -32.93
C PRO A 377 12.58 6.01 -34.13
N ALA A 378 13.81 6.01 -34.66
CA ALA A 378 14.11 6.72 -35.89
C ALA A 378 13.10 6.21 -36.94
N GLU A 379 12.28 7.12 -37.46
CA GLU A 379 11.42 6.86 -38.60
C GLU A 379 12.35 6.43 -39.74
N SER A 380 12.36 5.12 -40.06
CA SER A 380 13.02 4.54 -41.22
C SER A 380 12.02 4.27 -42.30
#